data_c015d0da2c86d233485b449fdfa7fca7
#
_entry.id   c015d0da2c86d233485b449fdfa7fca7
#
_cell.length_a   1.000
_cell.length_b   1.000
_cell.length_c   1.000
_cell.angle_alpha   90.00
_cell.angle_beta   90.00
_cell.angle_gamma   90.00
#
_symmetry.space_group_name_H-M   'P 1'
#
loop_
_entity.id
_entity.type
_entity.pdbx_description
1 polymer ?
#
loop_
_entity_poly.entity_id
_entity_poly.type
_entity_poly.pdbx_seq_one_letter_code
_entity_poly.pdbx_strand_id
1 'polypeptide(L)'
;MPAPPVVAQPKPAPKPPRVGLALGGGAARGFAHIGVLQVLEENGIKPDIIVGTSAGSVVAALYASGKTPTELGHMAMTLDESTITDWVFPGRSLLKGEALAKFVRTSTGGRSIEAMRLPLGIVATDLKSGQPILFRRGDPGAAVRASSAVPAVFSPVKIGGREYIDGGAVSPVPVRYARQMGAEVIIAV
;
A
#
# COMPACT_ATOMS: atom_id res chain seq x y z
N MET A 1 -65.81 -7.14 -3.90
CA MET A 1 -64.84 -6.14 -4.42
C MET A 1 -63.54 -6.89 -4.67
N PRO A 2 -62.94 -6.83 -5.87
CA PRO A 2 -61.63 -7.43 -6.12
C PRO A 2 -60.54 -6.71 -5.35
N ALA A 3 -59.56 -7.44 -4.82
CA ALA A 3 -58.41 -6.87 -4.12
C ALA A 3 -57.55 -6.01 -5.10
N PRO A 4 -56.95 -4.91 -4.64
CA PRO A 4 -56.11 -4.09 -5.49
C PRO A 4 -54.88 -4.87 -5.94
N PRO A 5 -54.36 -4.61 -7.15
CA PRO A 5 -53.18 -5.29 -7.66
C PRO A 5 -51.96 -4.98 -6.78
N VAL A 6 -51.23 -6.03 -6.38
CA VAL A 6 -49.97 -5.90 -5.65
C VAL A 6 -48.92 -5.38 -6.64
N VAL A 7 -48.56 -4.12 -6.50
CA VAL A 7 -47.47 -3.53 -7.26
C VAL A 7 -46.15 -4.10 -6.70
N ALA A 8 -45.47 -4.91 -7.50
CA ALA A 8 -44.16 -5.44 -7.14
C ALA A 8 -43.14 -4.28 -6.95
N GLN A 9 -42.53 -4.20 -5.77
CA GLN A 9 -41.49 -3.19 -5.52
C GLN A 9 -40.26 -3.49 -6.42
N PRO A 10 -39.66 -2.47 -7.03
CA PRO A 10 -38.50 -2.67 -7.86
C PRO A 10 -37.34 -3.25 -7.01
N LYS A 11 -36.73 -4.32 -7.53
CA LYS A 11 -35.59 -4.97 -6.92
C LYS A 11 -34.46 -3.94 -6.78
N PRO A 12 -33.83 -3.77 -5.59
CA PRO A 12 -32.76 -2.81 -5.43
C PRO A 12 -31.62 -3.10 -6.42
N ALA A 13 -31.07 -2.05 -7.04
CA ALA A 13 -29.95 -2.17 -7.96
C ALA A 13 -28.76 -2.86 -7.25
N PRO A 14 -28.03 -3.75 -7.95
CA PRO A 14 -26.87 -4.40 -7.38
C PRO A 14 -25.83 -3.33 -6.97
N LYS A 15 -25.23 -3.48 -5.78
CA LYS A 15 -24.14 -2.62 -5.34
C LYS A 15 -22.94 -2.79 -6.27
N PRO A 16 -22.22 -1.72 -6.62
CA PRO A 16 -20.99 -1.85 -7.39
C PRO A 16 -19.97 -2.72 -6.63
N PRO A 17 -19.15 -3.52 -7.34
CA PRO A 17 -18.16 -4.36 -6.71
C PRO A 17 -17.07 -3.52 -6.03
N ARG A 18 -16.56 -4.00 -4.89
CA ARG A 18 -15.45 -3.36 -4.18
C ARG A 18 -14.15 -3.53 -4.97
N VAL A 19 -13.53 -2.42 -5.35
CA VAL A 19 -12.29 -2.38 -6.12
C VAL A 19 -11.09 -2.36 -5.18
N GLY A 20 -10.21 -3.35 -5.30
CA GLY A 20 -8.92 -3.39 -4.62
C GLY A 20 -7.79 -3.03 -5.57
N LEU A 21 -6.83 -2.24 -5.10
CA LEU A 21 -5.60 -1.94 -5.82
C LEU A 21 -4.44 -2.64 -5.14
N ALA A 22 -3.71 -3.49 -5.88
CA ALA A 22 -2.54 -4.21 -5.42
C ALA A 22 -1.28 -3.65 -6.09
N LEU A 23 -0.47 -2.91 -5.32
CA LEU A 23 0.76 -2.26 -5.80
C LEU A 23 1.97 -3.11 -5.44
N GLY A 24 2.66 -3.58 -6.47
CA GLY A 24 3.85 -4.44 -6.33
C GLY A 24 5.10 -3.70 -5.89
N GLY A 25 6.11 -4.49 -5.51
CA GLY A 25 7.47 -4.02 -5.30
C GLY A 25 8.16 -3.64 -6.61
N GLY A 26 9.32 -2.99 -6.51
CA GLY A 26 10.08 -2.65 -7.72
C GLY A 26 11.11 -1.54 -7.55
N ALA A 27 11.47 -1.17 -6.33
CA ALA A 27 12.39 -0.08 -6.05
C ALA A 27 11.98 1.21 -6.81
N ALA A 28 12.87 1.84 -7.57
CA ALA A 28 12.57 3.05 -8.35
C ALA A 28 11.39 2.89 -9.32
N ARG A 29 11.10 1.69 -9.79
CA ARG A 29 9.94 1.43 -10.66
C ARG A 29 8.60 1.69 -9.97
N GLY A 30 8.58 1.79 -8.63
CA GLY A 30 7.39 2.17 -7.86
C GLY A 30 6.80 3.53 -8.23
N PHE A 31 7.56 4.43 -8.86
CA PHE A 31 7.03 5.68 -9.38
C PHE A 31 5.96 5.46 -10.47
N ALA A 32 6.00 4.35 -11.20
CA ALA A 32 4.97 4.00 -12.18
C ALA A 32 3.57 3.86 -11.56
N HIS A 33 3.48 3.44 -10.29
CA HIS A 33 2.20 3.35 -9.59
C HIS A 33 1.47 4.69 -9.50
N ILE A 34 2.21 5.81 -9.44
CA ILE A 34 1.63 7.16 -9.39
C ILE A 34 0.91 7.47 -10.70
N GLY A 35 1.53 7.15 -11.83
CA GLY A 35 0.90 7.32 -13.15
C GLY A 35 -0.35 6.45 -13.31
N VAL A 36 -0.31 5.22 -12.81
CA VAL A 36 -1.49 4.33 -12.81
C VAL A 36 -2.62 4.93 -11.97
N LEU A 37 -2.34 5.41 -10.76
CA LEU A 37 -3.32 6.07 -9.90
C LEU A 37 -3.94 7.28 -10.59
N GLN A 38 -3.14 8.07 -11.30
CA GLN A 38 -3.61 9.23 -12.04
C GLN A 38 -4.61 8.81 -13.13
N VAL A 39 -4.25 7.83 -13.96
CA VAL A 39 -5.14 7.34 -15.04
C VAL A 39 -6.42 6.73 -14.46
N LEU A 40 -6.35 6.01 -13.35
CA LEU A 40 -7.54 5.46 -12.69
C LEU A 40 -8.49 6.58 -12.23
N GLU A 41 -7.97 7.61 -11.55
CA GLU A 41 -8.80 8.74 -11.09
C GLU A 41 -9.39 9.54 -12.25
N GLU A 42 -8.61 9.79 -13.32
CA GLU A 42 -9.09 10.47 -14.54
C GLU A 42 -10.25 9.72 -15.23
N ASN A 43 -10.28 8.40 -15.07
CA ASN A 43 -11.37 7.55 -15.57
C ASN A 43 -12.46 7.25 -14.52
N GLY A 44 -12.46 7.96 -13.40
CA GLY A 44 -13.46 7.81 -12.34
C GLY A 44 -13.35 6.52 -11.54
N ILE A 45 -12.25 5.77 -11.66
CA ILE A 45 -12.00 4.52 -10.95
C ILE A 45 -11.31 4.84 -9.63
N LYS A 46 -12.04 4.66 -8.52
CA LYS A 46 -11.51 4.85 -7.16
C LYS A 46 -11.44 3.51 -6.45
N PRO A 47 -10.27 3.12 -5.93
CA PRO A 47 -10.16 1.90 -5.16
C PRO A 47 -10.86 2.06 -3.79
N ASP A 48 -11.51 0.99 -3.33
CA ASP A 48 -12.08 0.85 -1.97
C ASP A 48 -11.05 0.33 -0.98
N ILE A 49 -9.99 -0.31 -1.47
CA ILE A 49 -8.93 -0.97 -0.68
C ILE A 49 -7.62 -0.82 -1.44
N ILE A 50 -6.54 -0.57 -0.72
CA ILE A 50 -5.21 -0.56 -1.32
C ILE A 50 -4.24 -1.42 -0.50
N VAL A 51 -3.45 -2.23 -1.20
CA VAL A 51 -2.41 -3.06 -0.59
C VAL A 51 -1.10 -2.86 -1.34
N GLY A 52 -0.02 -2.69 -0.61
CA GLY A 52 1.30 -2.49 -1.21
C GLY A 52 2.38 -3.40 -0.65
N THR A 53 3.35 -3.70 -1.50
CA THR A 53 4.59 -4.39 -1.15
C THR A 53 5.78 -3.51 -1.51
N SER A 54 6.78 -3.38 -0.63
CA SER A 54 8.02 -2.62 -0.88
C SER A 54 7.73 -1.21 -1.42
N ALA A 55 8.22 -0.85 -2.58
CA ALA A 55 7.93 0.43 -3.25
C ALA A 55 6.43 0.72 -3.36
N GLY A 56 5.63 -0.28 -3.70
CA GLY A 56 4.18 -0.15 -3.75
C GLY A 56 3.55 0.15 -2.39
N SER A 57 4.18 -0.28 -1.28
CA SER A 57 3.69 0.05 0.06
C SER A 57 3.86 1.53 0.42
N VAL A 58 4.90 2.19 -0.10
CA VAL A 58 5.11 3.64 0.04
C VAL A 58 3.97 4.39 -0.64
N VAL A 59 3.75 4.12 -1.93
CA VAL A 59 2.69 4.77 -2.70
C VAL A 59 1.31 4.47 -2.10
N ALA A 60 1.07 3.22 -1.71
CA ALA A 60 -0.19 2.81 -1.07
C ALA A 60 -0.46 3.59 0.23
N ALA A 61 0.55 3.74 1.10
CA ALA A 61 0.41 4.47 2.37
C ALA A 61 0.11 5.96 2.14
N LEU A 62 0.82 6.59 1.22
CA LEU A 62 0.63 8.00 0.90
C LEU A 62 -0.75 8.25 0.27
N TYR A 63 -1.16 7.42 -0.69
CA TYR A 63 -2.47 7.52 -1.30
C TYR A 63 -3.60 7.24 -0.30
N ALA A 64 -3.46 6.19 0.53
CA ALA A 64 -4.44 5.86 1.57
C ALA A 64 -4.60 6.97 2.62
N SER A 65 -3.57 7.78 2.84
CA SER A 65 -3.66 8.95 3.74
C SER A 65 -4.52 10.09 3.18
N GLY A 66 -4.86 10.01 1.88
CA GLY A 66 -5.71 10.97 1.17
C GLY A 66 -4.95 11.94 0.25
N LYS A 67 -3.68 11.63 -0.05
CA LYS A 67 -2.96 12.38 -1.09
C LYS A 67 -3.47 12.03 -2.48
N THR A 68 -3.61 13.04 -3.31
CA THR A 68 -3.98 12.86 -4.73
C THR A 68 -2.79 12.36 -5.56
N PRO A 69 -3.02 11.72 -6.71
CA PRO A 69 -1.94 11.34 -7.62
C PRO A 69 -1.06 12.51 -8.05
N THR A 70 -1.65 13.69 -8.23
CA THR A 70 -0.92 14.93 -8.55
C THR A 70 0.04 15.32 -7.41
N GLU A 71 -0.42 15.29 -6.15
CA GLU A 71 0.45 15.53 -5.00
C GLU A 71 1.57 14.48 -4.89
N LEU A 72 1.25 13.21 -5.14
CA LEU A 72 2.26 12.13 -5.16
C LEU A 72 3.29 12.35 -6.26
N GLY A 73 2.87 12.76 -7.45
CA GLY A 73 3.78 13.11 -8.55
C GLY A 73 4.71 14.26 -8.18
N HIS A 74 4.17 15.31 -7.59
CA HIS A 74 4.97 16.46 -7.13
C HIS A 74 5.98 16.05 -6.03
N MET A 75 5.53 15.23 -5.08
CA MET A 75 6.42 14.69 -4.04
C MET A 75 7.55 13.85 -4.65
N ALA A 76 7.24 13.00 -5.63
CA ALA A 76 8.22 12.16 -6.30
C ALA A 76 9.30 12.99 -7.03
N MET A 77 8.91 14.09 -7.66
CA MET A 77 9.83 14.99 -8.36
C MET A 77 10.69 15.86 -7.42
N THR A 78 10.25 16.05 -6.19
CA THR A 78 10.94 16.89 -5.18
C THR A 78 11.65 16.08 -4.09
N LEU A 79 11.61 14.74 -4.18
CA LEU A 79 12.35 13.88 -3.26
C LEU A 79 13.85 14.16 -3.34
N ASP A 80 14.46 14.48 -2.19
CA ASP A 80 15.88 14.66 -2.06
C ASP A 80 16.64 13.36 -2.36
N GLU A 81 17.77 13.46 -3.07
CA GLU A 81 18.64 12.32 -3.39
C GLU A 81 19.00 11.48 -2.15
N SER A 82 19.16 12.11 -0.98
CA SER A 82 19.47 11.40 0.26
C SER A 82 18.33 10.45 0.68
N THR A 83 17.07 10.86 0.50
CA THR A 83 15.90 10.03 0.78
C THR A 83 15.75 8.89 -0.23
N ILE A 84 16.12 9.17 -1.50
CA ILE A 84 16.09 8.18 -2.59
C ILE A 84 17.29 7.23 -2.48
N THR A 85 18.47 7.73 -2.10
CA THR A 85 19.70 6.93 -2.01
C THR A 85 19.57 5.83 -0.96
N ASP A 86 18.95 6.14 0.18
CA ASP A 86 18.62 5.14 1.21
C ASP A 86 17.62 4.07 0.73
N TRP A 87 16.91 4.35 -0.36
CA TRP A 87 15.89 3.46 -0.91
C TRP A 87 16.29 2.80 -2.23
N VAL A 88 17.11 3.47 -3.06
CA VAL A 88 17.40 3.04 -4.46
C VAL A 88 18.81 2.47 -4.61
N PHE A 89 19.77 2.92 -3.83
CA PHE A 89 21.20 2.54 -3.96
C PHE A 89 21.77 1.96 -2.66
N PRO A 90 21.65 0.65 -2.46
CA PRO A 90 22.27 -0.02 -1.32
C PRO A 90 23.77 -0.21 -1.58
N GLY A 91 24.62 0.61 -1.00
CA GLY A 91 26.05 0.48 -1.32
C GLY A 91 27.06 0.89 -0.27
N ARG A 92 26.71 1.52 0.84
CA ARG A 92 27.73 2.06 1.76
C ARG A 92 27.49 1.91 3.26
N SER A 93 26.45 1.27 3.69
CA SER A 93 26.22 0.89 5.09
C SER A 93 24.97 0.03 5.13
N LEU A 94 24.85 -0.85 6.12
CA LEU A 94 23.57 -1.44 6.49
C LEU A 94 22.60 -0.31 6.87
N LEU A 95 21.96 0.25 5.85
CA LEU A 95 21.11 1.43 5.97
C LEU A 95 19.93 1.07 6.85
N LYS A 96 19.66 1.88 7.83
CA LYS A 96 18.63 1.59 8.82
C LYS A 96 17.22 1.83 8.29
N GLY A 97 17.04 2.38 7.07
CA GLY A 97 15.73 2.71 6.49
C GLY A 97 14.91 3.69 7.36
N GLU A 98 15.54 4.38 8.30
CA GLU A 98 14.86 5.31 9.20
C GLU A 98 14.36 6.55 8.46
N ALA A 99 15.11 6.99 7.43
CA ALA A 99 14.72 8.11 6.59
C ALA A 99 13.38 7.81 5.87
N LEU A 100 13.24 6.60 5.31
CA LEU A 100 12.00 6.16 4.68
C LEU A 100 10.84 6.11 5.69
N ALA A 101 11.07 5.55 6.88
CA ALA A 101 10.04 5.48 7.92
C ALA A 101 9.60 6.88 8.37
N LYS A 102 10.55 7.80 8.56
CA LYS A 102 10.28 9.20 8.91
C LYS A 102 9.50 9.91 7.80
N PHE A 103 9.93 9.73 6.54
CA PHE A 103 9.25 10.30 5.39
C PHE A 103 7.78 9.87 5.33
N VAL A 104 7.51 8.57 5.46
CA VAL A 104 6.12 8.04 5.46
C VAL A 104 5.31 8.61 6.63
N ARG A 105 5.84 8.61 7.85
CA ARG A 105 5.13 9.18 9.02
C ARG A 105 4.76 10.63 8.81
N THR A 106 5.73 11.44 8.38
CA THR A 106 5.51 12.88 8.14
C THR A 106 4.48 13.09 7.02
N SER A 107 4.63 12.36 5.91
CA SER A 107 3.78 12.52 4.73
C SER A 107 2.35 12.01 4.94
N THR A 108 2.14 11.08 5.86
CA THR A 108 0.80 10.59 6.25
C THR A 108 0.18 11.38 7.41
N GLY A 109 0.86 12.42 7.88
CA GLY A 109 0.39 13.26 9.00
C GLY A 109 0.37 12.53 10.34
N GLY A 110 1.26 11.55 10.54
CA GLY A 110 1.37 10.77 11.77
C GLY A 110 0.21 9.80 12.04
N ARG A 111 -0.65 9.54 11.03
CA ARG A 111 -1.78 8.61 11.17
C ARG A 111 -1.31 7.17 11.24
N SER A 112 -1.99 6.37 12.06
CA SER A 112 -1.83 4.91 12.03
C SER A 112 -2.50 4.30 10.80
N ILE A 113 -2.11 3.07 10.45
CA ILE A 113 -2.64 2.36 9.26
C ILE A 113 -4.17 2.25 9.31
N GLU A 114 -4.73 1.89 10.46
CA GLU A 114 -6.18 1.78 10.67
C GLU A 114 -6.94 3.10 10.64
N ALA A 115 -6.22 4.23 10.78
CA ALA A 115 -6.79 5.58 10.72
C ALA A 115 -6.66 6.26 9.35
N MET A 116 -6.18 5.53 8.33
CA MET A 116 -6.09 6.03 6.97
C MET A 116 -7.49 6.25 6.37
N ARG A 117 -7.60 7.16 5.40
CA ARG A 117 -8.86 7.45 4.71
C ARG A 117 -9.35 6.26 3.88
N LEU A 118 -8.41 5.48 3.34
CA LEU A 118 -8.67 4.28 2.57
C LEU A 118 -8.12 3.07 3.34
N PRO A 119 -8.84 1.94 3.44
CA PRO A 119 -8.34 0.70 4.01
C PRO A 119 -7.00 0.30 3.38
N LEU A 120 -5.94 0.31 4.19
CA LEU A 120 -4.56 0.06 3.79
C LEU A 120 -4.06 -1.28 4.31
N GLY A 121 -3.38 -2.04 3.43
CA GLY A 121 -2.59 -3.20 3.78
C GLY A 121 -1.13 -3.04 3.33
N ILE A 122 -0.19 -3.43 4.18
CA ILE A 122 1.25 -3.42 3.85
C ILE A 122 1.78 -4.82 4.09
N VAL A 123 2.40 -5.42 3.06
CA VAL A 123 2.91 -6.79 3.13
C VAL A 123 4.40 -6.80 3.38
N ALA A 124 4.82 -7.56 4.40
CA ALA A 124 6.22 -7.86 4.68
C ALA A 124 6.40 -9.38 4.87
N THR A 125 7.63 -9.84 5.01
CA THR A 125 7.97 -11.23 5.28
C THR A 125 8.49 -11.36 6.70
N ASP A 126 7.91 -12.24 7.51
CA ASP A 126 8.46 -12.60 8.82
C ASP A 126 9.76 -13.39 8.63
N LEU A 127 10.86 -12.86 9.14
CA LEU A 127 12.21 -13.43 8.91
C LEU A 127 12.35 -14.85 9.48
N LYS A 128 11.73 -15.11 10.62
CA LYS A 128 11.87 -16.41 11.29
C LYS A 128 11.07 -17.52 10.60
N SER A 129 9.84 -17.21 10.20
CA SER A 129 8.94 -18.22 9.61
C SER A 129 8.97 -18.25 8.08
N GLY A 130 9.50 -17.23 7.43
CA GLY A 130 9.41 -17.05 5.98
C GLY A 130 7.98 -16.78 5.48
N GLN A 131 7.04 -16.54 6.41
CA GLN A 131 5.64 -16.33 6.03
C GLN A 131 5.33 -14.85 5.79
N PRO A 132 4.44 -14.55 4.85
CA PRO A 132 3.97 -13.19 4.64
C PRO A 132 3.12 -12.70 5.82
N ILE A 133 3.32 -11.44 6.16
CA ILE A 133 2.52 -10.72 7.17
C ILE A 133 1.85 -9.52 6.51
N LEU A 134 0.57 -9.35 6.76
CA LEU A 134 -0.22 -8.21 6.34
C LEU A 134 -0.41 -7.25 7.51
N PHE A 135 0.28 -6.12 7.49
CA PHE A 135 0.06 -5.03 8.43
C PHE A 135 -1.20 -4.24 8.03
N ARG A 136 -2.16 -4.18 8.93
CA ARG A 136 -3.42 -3.43 8.79
C ARG A 136 -3.64 -2.44 9.93
N ARG A 137 -2.68 -2.38 10.88
CA ARG A 137 -2.73 -1.51 12.08
C ARG A 137 -1.30 -1.10 12.46
N GLY A 138 -1.22 -0.02 13.22
CA GLY A 138 0.03 0.50 13.77
C GLY A 138 0.71 1.53 12.89
N ASP A 139 2.00 1.72 13.10
CA ASP A 139 2.80 2.75 12.43
C ASP A 139 3.07 2.40 10.96
N PRO A 140 2.57 3.21 10.00
CA PRO A 140 2.80 2.98 8.58
C PRO A 140 4.27 3.11 8.21
N GLY A 141 5.04 3.98 8.87
CA GLY A 141 6.47 4.14 8.62
C GLY A 141 7.25 2.88 8.95
N ALA A 142 6.98 2.26 10.11
CA ALA A 142 7.61 1.00 10.50
C ALA A 142 7.20 -0.14 9.56
N ALA A 143 5.92 -0.24 9.19
CA ALA A 143 5.41 -1.27 8.30
C ALA A 143 5.99 -1.15 6.88
N VAL A 144 6.03 0.07 6.32
CA VAL A 144 6.64 0.34 5.01
C VAL A 144 8.13 0.03 5.02
N ARG A 145 8.86 0.44 6.08
CA ARG A 145 10.26 0.09 6.26
C ARG A 145 10.48 -1.42 6.29
N ALA A 146 9.65 -2.16 7.02
CA ALA A 146 9.70 -3.62 7.06
C ALA A 146 9.44 -4.23 5.68
N SER A 147 8.41 -3.73 4.99
CA SER A 147 8.05 -4.14 3.63
C SER A 147 9.14 -3.87 2.59
N SER A 148 10.03 -2.92 2.86
CA SER A 148 11.11 -2.47 1.96
C SER A 148 12.52 -2.90 2.43
N ALA A 149 12.61 -3.74 3.46
CA ALA A 149 13.88 -4.20 4.01
C ALA A 149 14.46 -5.35 3.19
N VAL A 150 15.01 -5.03 2.01
CA VAL A 150 15.62 -6.00 1.10
C VAL A 150 16.78 -6.73 1.79
N PRO A 151 16.80 -8.07 1.85
CA PRO A 151 17.90 -8.83 2.45
C PRO A 151 19.25 -8.50 1.82
N ALA A 152 20.30 -8.54 2.64
CA ALA A 152 21.67 -8.16 2.30
C ALA A 152 21.90 -6.66 2.01
N VAL A 153 20.84 -5.87 1.96
CA VAL A 153 20.86 -4.42 1.74
C VAL A 153 20.51 -3.67 3.01
N PHE A 154 19.39 -4.05 3.62
CA PHE A 154 18.88 -3.45 4.85
C PHE A 154 18.87 -4.45 6.00
N SER A 155 19.03 -3.94 7.21
CA SER A 155 18.81 -4.74 8.41
C SER A 155 17.32 -5.10 8.55
N PRO A 156 16.99 -6.31 9.02
CA PRO A 156 15.62 -6.67 9.38
C PRO A 156 15.00 -5.66 10.35
N VAL A 157 13.71 -5.43 10.23
CA VAL A 157 12.98 -4.45 11.02
C VAL A 157 12.25 -5.15 12.17
N LYS A 158 12.50 -4.71 13.41
CA LYS A 158 11.80 -5.24 14.59
C LYS A 158 10.50 -4.51 14.82
N ILE A 159 9.38 -5.25 14.84
CA ILE A 159 8.05 -4.76 15.21
C ILE A 159 7.41 -5.80 16.15
N GLY A 160 6.99 -5.37 17.34
CA GLY A 160 6.33 -6.26 18.30
C GLY A 160 7.13 -7.50 18.69
N GLY A 161 8.45 -7.38 18.78
CA GLY A 161 9.35 -8.49 19.15
C GLY A 161 9.68 -9.48 18.01
N ARG A 162 9.16 -9.26 16.81
CA ARG A 162 9.45 -10.06 15.60
C ARG A 162 10.27 -9.27 14.61
N GLU A 163 11.01 -9.96 13.75
CA GLU A 163 11.85 -9.38 12.71
C GLU A 163 11.22 -9.61 11.33
N TYR A 164 11.22 -8.55 10.51
CA TYR A 164 10.62 -8.56 9.19
C TYR A 164 11.61 -8.09 8.13
N ILE A 165 11.47 -8.65 6.94
CA ILE A 165 12.19 -8.29 5.73
C ILE A 165 11.21 -7.95 4.61
N ASP A 166 11.74 -7.54 3.45
CA ASP A 166 10.95 -7.13 2.28
C ASP A 166 9.85 -8.15 1.93
N GLY A 167 8.65 -7.63 1.71
CA GLY A 167 7.49 -8.43 1.34
C GLY A 167 7.59 -9.05 -0.04
N GLY A 168 8.45 -8.51 -0.92
CA GLY A 168 8.70 -9.03 -2.26
C GLY A 168 9.32 -10.42 -2.28
N ALA A 169 9.92 -10.86 -1.16
CA ALA A 169 10.43 -12.22 -1.02
C ALA A 169 9.32 -13.30 -1.14
N VAL A 170 8.09 -12.98 -0.76
CA VAL A 170 6.97 -13.93 -0.73
C VAL A 170 5.71 -13.45 -1.45
N SER A 171 5.56 -12.16 -1.66
CA SER A 171 4.40 -11.57 -2.33
C SER A 171 4.78 -10.29 -3.09
N PRO A 172 5.46 -10.44 -4.24
CA PRO A 172 5.90 -9.29 -5.05
C PRO A 172 4.76 -8.37 -5.44
N VAL A 173 3.61 -8.93 -5.85
CA VAL A 173 2.36 -8.19 -6.12
C VAL A 173 1.28 -8.75 -5.20
N PRO A 174 0.73 -7.95 -4.25
CA PRO A 174 -0.04 -8.46 -3.13
C PRO A 174 -1.54 -8.71 -3.43
N VAL A 175 -1.87 -9.30 -4.58
CA VAL A 175 -3.26 -9.56 -5.04
C VAL A 175 -4.07 -10.36 -4.02
N ARG A 176 -3.45 -11.42 -3.45
CA ARG A 176 -4.09 -12.27 -2.45
C ARG A 176 -4.59 -11.45 -1.24
N TYR A 177 -3.81 -10.45 -0.83
CA TYR A 177 -4.12 -9.64 0.35
C TYR A 177 -5.19 -8.59 0.08
N ALA A 178 -5.25 -8.05 -1.14
CA ALA A 178 -6.37 -7.21 -1.55
C ALA A 178 -7.68 -8.01 -1.49
N ARG A 179 -7.67 -9.26 -1.97
CA ARG A 179 -8.84 -10.15 -1.85
C ARG A 179 -9.18 -10.48 -0.40
N GLN A 180 -8.18 -10.79 0.43
CA GLN A 180 -8.37 -11.05 1.87
C GLN A 180 -8.97 -9.85 2.62
N MET A 181 -8.70 -8.62 2.15
CA MET A 181 -9.29 -7.40 2.69
C MET A 181 -10.71 -7.12 2.17
N GLY A 182 -11.23 -7.97 1.28
CA GLY A 182 -12.60 -7.89 0.79
C GLY A 182 -12.76 -7.22 -0.58
N ALA A 183 -11.70 -7.13 -1.39
CA ALA A 183 -11.82 -6.72 -2.78
C ALA A 183 -12.52 -7.80 -3.61
N GLU A 184 -13.47 -7.38 -4.43
CA GLU A 184 -14.21 -8.24 -5.36
C GLU A 184 -13.60 -8.18 -6.77
N VAL A 185 -13.14 -6.99 -7.15
CA VAL A 185 -12.33 -6.74 -8.36
C VAL A 185 -10.96 -6.22 -7.93
N ILE A 186 -9.89 -6.70 -8.55
CA ILE A 186 -8.53 -6.31 -8.18
C ILE A 186 -7.78 -5.82 -9.42
N ILE A 187 -7.26 -4.61 -9.31
CA ILE A 187 -6.31 -4.04 -10.26
C ILE A 187 -4.92 -4.27 -9.67
N ALA A 188 -4.08 -5.00 -10.39
CA ALA A 188 -2.72 -5.35 -9.97
C ALA A 188 -1.70 -4.61 -10.85
N VAL A 189 -0.69 -4.00 -10.20
CA VAL A 189 0.35 -3.18 -10.83
C VAL A 189 1.72 -3.60 -10.34
#